data_4e1a4163e5ac05ddb5f73244170b6f8d
#
_entry.id   4e1a4163e5ac05ddb5f73244170b6f8d
#
_cell.length_a   1.000
_cell.length_b   1.000
_cell.length_c   1.000
_cell.angle_alpha   90.00
_cell.angle_beta   90.00
_cell.angle_gamma   90.00
#
_symmetry.space_group_name_H-M   'P 1'
#
loop_
_entity.id
_entity.type
_entity.pdbx_description
1 polymer ?
#
loop_
_entity_poly.entity_id
_entity_poly.type
_entity_poly.pdbx_seq_one_letter_code
_entity_poly.pdbx_strand_id
1 'polypeptide(L)'
;MTASSDGTPEPNESPAPAVMTALLGVASAVLFMAGLLVTESFGEIALDIDLKPFFLPYLLIALSRYGLPTLSVGLGAAIGEGILDIFEGYELDDPIGFLGYVLGFTAFGWFLDSVADDPRAPLSLTAGAMLGAFVQALFEGVAFLIFKAGASSLDAAISIAGNTATHGVVLGAVPLVIILPYVRERTGSLVENEKERL
;
A
#
# COMPACT_ATOMS: atom_id res chain seq x y z
N MET A 1 -16.22 -2.22 56.10
CA MET A 1 -15.72 -3.34 55.29
C MET A 1 -15.70 -2.85 53.86
N THR A 2 -14.56 -2.37 53.41
CA THR A 2 -14.34 -1.86 52.07
C THR A 2 -13.68 -2.98 51.29
N ALA A 3 -14.36 -3.48 50.26
CA ALA A 3 -13.82 -4.45 49.33
C ALA A 3 -12.75 -3.74 48.52
N SER A 4 -11.51 -4.23 48.62
CA SER A 4 -10.40 -3.90 47.73
C SER A 4 -10.72 -4.48 46.35
N SER A 5 -10.96 -3.63 45.35
CA SER A 5 -10.97 -4.06 43.95
C SER A 5 -9.54 -4.32 43.56
N ASP A 6 -9.19 -5.58 43.51
CA ASP A 6 -7.91 -6.06 42.99
C ASP A 6 -7.90 -5.76 41.47
N GLY A 7 -7.17 -4.68 41.10
CA GLY A 7 -7.04 -4.21 39.75
C GLY A 7 -6.01 -5.03 38.97
N THR A 8 -6.23 -6.33 38.84
CA THR A 8 -5.49 -7.12 37.88
C THR A 8 -5.94 -6.70 36.48
N PRO A 9 -5.05 -6.22 35.59
CA PRO A 9 -5.42 -5.90 34.23
C PRO A 9 -5.90 -7.18 33.53
N GLU A 10 -7.06 -7.11 32.92
CA GLU A 10 -7.60 -8.20 32.10
C GLU A 10 -6.59 -8.53 30.97
N PRO A 11 -6.24 -9.80 30.76
CA PRO A 11 -5.15 -10.20 29.84
C PRO A 11 -5.50 -10.07 28.35
N ASN A 12 -6.54 -9.33 27.97
CA ASN A 12 -7.04 -9.29 26.59
C ASN A 12 -7.50 -7.92 26.10
N GLU A 13 -6.78 -6.84 26.47
CA GLU A 13 -7.03 -5.54 25.86
C GLU A 13 -6.51 -5.56 24.42
N SER A 14 -7.41 -5.43 23.44
CA SER A 14 -7.05 -5.18 22.05
C SER A 14 -6.13 -3.94 21.94
N PRO A 15 -5.06 -3.96 21.14
CA PRO A 15 -4.17 -2.82 21.00
C PRO A 15 -4.95 -1.53 20.76
N ALA A 16 -4.56 -0.44 21.43
CA ALA A 16 -5.18 0.86 21.20
C ALA A 16 -5.17 1.20 19.70
N PRO A 17 -6.22 1.83 19.14
CA PRO A 17 -6.34 2.12 17.71
C PRO A 17 -5.11 2.81 17.12
N ALA A 18 -4.45 3.67 17.90
CA ALA A 18 -3.20 4.33 17.48
C ALA A 18 -2.03 3.35 17.30
N VAL A 19 -1.91 2.35 18.17
CA VAL A 19 -0.87 1.32 18.07
C VAL A 19 -1.09 0.47 16.83
N MET A 20 -2.33 0.06 16.56
CA MET A 20 -2.66 -0.71 15.36
C MET A 20 -2.36 0.08 14.08
N THR A 21 -2.69 1.37 14.05
CA THR A 21 -2.38 2.27 12.93
C THR A 21 -0.86 2.35 12.69
N ALA A 22 -0.07 2.53 13.75
CA ALA A 22 1.39 2.55 13.65
C ALA A 22 1.97 1.22 13.16
N LEU A 23 1.46 0.10 13.68
CA LEU A 23 1.89 -1.24 13.23
C LEU A 23 1.60 -1.48 11.74
N LEU A 24 0.47 -1.01 11.22
CA LEU A 24 0.15 -1.08 9.79
C LEU A 24 1.14 -0.30 8.94
N GLY A 25 1.55 0.90 9.38
CA GLY A 25 2.58 1.68 8.70
C GLY A 25 3.93 0.97 8.67
N VAL A 26 4.37 0.45 9.82
CA VAL A 26 5.63 -0.31 9.90
C VAL A 26 5.56 -1.58 9.04
N ALA A 27 4.46 -2.33 9.11
CA ALA A 27 4.27 -3.52 8.29
C ALA A 27 4.30 -3.17 6.79
N SER A 28 3.67 -2.06 6.39
CA SER A 28 3.70 -1.58 5.01
C SER A 28 5.12 -1.25 4.57
N ALA A 29 5.89 -0.50 5.38
CA ALA A 29 7.27 -0.17 5.07
C ALA A 29 8.13 -1.41 4.84
N VAL A 30 8.08 -2.36 5.77
CA VAL A 30 8.89 -3.58 5.70
C VAL A 30 8.48 -4.48 4.54
N LEU A 31 7.17 -4.70 4.35
CA LEU A 31 6.68 -5.58 3.28
C LEU A 31 6.91 -4.98 1.89
N PHE A 32 6.67 -3.67 1.74
CA PHE A 32 6.86 -3.01 0.46
C PHE A 32 8.34 -2.96 0.10
N MET A 33 9.22 -2.52 1.00
CA MET A 33 10.67 -2.56 0.82
C MET A 33 11.18 -3.97 0.47
N ALA A 34 10.75 -5.00 1.20
CA ALA A 34 11.14 -6.38 0.89
C ALA A 34 10.65 -6.83 -0.48
N GLY A 35 9.46 -6.40 -0.88
CA GLY A 35 8.90 -6.67 -2.20
C GLY A 35 9.66 -5.97 -3.31
N LEU A 36 10.07 -4.71 -3.11
CA LEU A 36 10.89 -3.94 -4.05
C LEU A 36 12.24 -4.62 -4.28
N LEU A 37 12.95 -5.01 -3.24
CA LEU A 37 14.22 -5.75 -3.37
C LEU A 37 14.10 -7.00 -4.26
N VAL A 38 12.92 -7.63 -4.27
CA VAL A 38 12.67 -8.78 -5.17
C VAL A 38 12.39 -8.30 -6.60
N THR A 39 11.54 -7.28 -6.77
CA THR A 39 11.12 -6.85 -8.10
C THR A 39 12.19 -6.06 -8.85
N GLU A 40 13.01 -5.27 -8.17
CA GLU A 40 14.15 -4.55 -8.75
C GLU A 40 15.20 -5.49 -9.37
N SER A 41 15.29 -6.73 -8.85
CA SER A 41 16.15 -7.75 -9.47
C SER A 41 15.79 -8.08 -10.92
N PHE A 42 14.57 -7.74 -11.37
CA PHE A 42 14.13 -7.92 -12.75
C PHE A 42 14.48 -6.73 -13.65
N GLY A 43 14.93 -5.61 -13.08
CA GLY A 43 15.29 -4.39 -13.80
C GLY A 43 14.09 -3.60 -14.33
N GLU A 44 14.37 -2.42 -14.87
CA GLU A 44 13.39 -1.58 -15.57
C GLU A 44 13.02 -2.17 -16.93
N ILE A 45 11.75 -2.01 -17.33
CA ILE A 45 11.27 -2.52 -18.62
C ILE A 45 11.69 -1.58 -19.75
N ALA A 46 11.32 -0.34 -19.71
CA ALA A 46 11.68 0.76 -20.61
C ALA A 46 10.97 2.05 -20.19
N LEU A 47 11.50 3.21 -20.56
CA LEU A 47 10.85 4.51 -20.34
C LEU A 47 10.34 4.71 -18.89
N ASP A 48 11.15 4.33 -17.91
CA ASP A 48 10.82 4.50 -16.50
C ASP A 48 9.58 3.68 -16.06
N ILE A 49 9.39 2.50 -16.64
CA ILE A 49 8.35 1.56 -16.23
C ILE A 49 8.98 0.52 -15.31
N ASP A 50 8.63 0.60 -14.04
CA ASP A 50 9.12 -0.26 -12.97
C ASP A 50 8.20 -1.44 -12.67
N LEU A 51 8.72 -2.39 -11.90
CA LEU A 51 7.95 -3.51 -11.37
C LEU A 51 7.83 -3.36 -9.86
N LYS A 52 6.80 -2.66 -9.37
CA LYS A 52 6.59 -2.41 -7.93
C LYS A 52 5.40 -3.21 -7.38
N PRO A 53 5.54 -3.92 -6.26
CA PRO A 53 4.56 -4.88 -5.74
C PRO A 53 3.43 -4.17 -4.97
N PHE A 54 2.62 -3.35 -5.65
CA PHE A 54 1.55 -2.54 -5.07
C PHE A 54 0.49 -3.36 -4.36
N PHE A 55 0.34 -4.65 -4.71
CA PHE A 55 -0.61 -5.52 -4.00
C PHE A 55 -0.33 -5.63 -2.50
N LEU A 56 0.90 -5.43 -2.04
CA LEU A 56 1.25 -5.53 -0.61
C LEU A 56 0.61 -4.40 0.21
N PRO A 57 0.83 -3.10 -0.08
CA PRO A 57 0.08 -2.03 0.58
C PRO A 57 -1.42 -2.10 0.34
N TYR A 58 -1.87 -2.45 -0.88
CA TYR A 58 -3.30 -2.60 -1.17
C TYR A 58 -3.96 -3.68 -0.32
N LEU A 59 -3.27 -4.80 -0.07
CA LEU A 59 -3.77 -5.86 0.80
C LEU A 59 -3.95 -5.36 2.23
N LEU A 60 -2.98 -4.64 2.78
CA LEU A 60 -3.07 -4.05 4.12
C LEU A 60 -4.25 -3.06 4.21
N ILE A 61 -4.45 -2.22 3.20
CA ILE A 61 -5.58 -1.28 3.13
C ILE A 61 -6.91 -2.02 3.05
N ALA A 62 -7.03 -3.04 2.19
CA ALA A 62 -8.25 -3.82 2.03
C ALA A 62 -8.63 -4.65 3.28
N LEU A 63 -7.68 -4.92 4.16
CA LEU A 63 -7.87 -5.60 5.44
C LEU A 63 -8.11 -4.64 6.61
N SER A 64 -7.76 -3.37 6.48
CA SER A 64 -7.86 -2.35 7.53
C SER A 64 -9.14 -1.50 7.38
N ARG A 65 -9.31 -0.55 8.30
CA ARG A 65 -10.32 0.50 8.19
C ARG A 65 -9.73 1.69 7.42
N TYR A 66 -10.61 2.46 6.78
CA TYR A 66 -10.20 3.68 6.08
C TYR A 66 -9.83 4.82 7.04
N GLY A 67 -9.25 5.88 6.50
CA GLY A 67 -8.80 7.04 7.24
C GLY A 67 -7.32 6.91 7.68
N LEU A 68 -7.05 7.12 8.97
CA LEU A 68 -5.67 7.08 9.49
C LEU A 68 -4.92 5.77 9.21
N PRO A 69 -5.53 4.57 9.32
CA PRO A 69 -4.85 3.33 8.93
C PRO A 69 -4.41 3.32 7.45
N THR A 70 -5.27 3.76 6.54
CA THR A 70 -4.94 3.86 5.10
C THR A 70 -3.78 4.83 4.86
N LEU A 71 -3.84 6.01 5.46
CA LEU A 71 -2.76 7.01 5.37
C LEU A 71 -1.44 6.45 5.94
N SER A 72 -1.51 5.73 7.05
CA SER A 72 -0.34 5.11 7.68
C SER A 72 0.30 4.04 6.79
N VAL A 73 -0.52 3.25 6.08
CA VAL A 73 -0.03 2.26 5.10
C VAL A 73 0.66 2.97 3.93
N GLY A 74 0.05 4.02 3.37
CA GLY A 74 0.65 4.81 2.29
C GLY A 74 1.97 5.46 2.69
N LEU A 75 2.01 6.06 3.89
CA LEU A 75 3.23 6.65 4.43
C LEU A 75 4.30 5.59 4.70
N GLY A 76 3.91 4.42 5.21
CA GLY A 76 4.82 3.30 5.42
C GLY A 76 5.44 2.80 4.13
N ALA A 77 4.65 2.61 3.07
CA ALA A 77 5.16 2.21 1.76
C ALA A 77 6.16 3.24 1.20
N ALA A 78 5.82 4.54 1.27
CA ALA A 78 6.70 5.62 0.85
C ALA A 78 8.02 5.65 1.66
N ILE A 79 7.98 5.39 2.97
CA ILE A 79 9.19 5.27 3.80
C ILE A 79 10.00 4.04 3.39
N GLY A 80 9.35 2.90 3.09
CA GLY A 80 10.03 1.69 2.65
C GLY A 80 10.81 1.88 1.36
N GLU A 81 10.23 2.55 0.38
CA GLU A 81 10.89 2.98 -0.87
C GLU A 81 12.04 3.95 -0.57
N GLY A 82 11.76 5.07 0.12
CA GLY A 82 12.77 6.08 0.40
C GLY A 82 13.97 5.58 1.22
N ILE A 83 13.83 4.46 1.96
CA ILE A 83 14.97 3.79 2.57
C ILE A 83 15.85 3.13 1.50
N LEU A 84 15.26 2.50 0.48
CA LEU A 84 16.02 1.91 -0.63
C LEU A 84 16.72 2.99 -1.44
N ASP A 85 16.03 4.08 -1.80
CA ASP A 85 16.59 5.22 -2.54
C ASP A 85 17.86 5.76 -1.87
N ILE A 86 17.90 5.81 -0.52
CA ILE A 86 19.10 6.22 0.22
C ILE A 86 20.28 5.26 -0.02
N PHE A 87 20.02 3.95 -0.17
CA PHE A 87 21.07 2.96 -0.40
C PHE A 87 21.52 2.90 -1.87
N GLU A 88 20.62 3.18 -2.80
CA GLU A 88 20.86 3.13 -4.24
C GLU A 88 21.44 4.44 -4.78
N GLY A 89 21.18 5.55 -4.11
CA GLY A 89 21.64 6.89 -4.46
C GLY A 89 20.45 7.83 -4.59
N TYR A 90 20.22 8.62 -3.56
CA TYR A 90 19.12 9.58 -3.49
C TYR A 90 19.12 10.57 -4.66
N GLU A 91 17.99 10.71 -5.35
CA GLU A 91 17.78 11.60 -6.48
C GLU A 91 16.86 12.78 -6.12
N LEU A 92 16.85 13.83 -6.96
CA LEU A 92 16.08 15.05 -6.67
C LEU A 92 14.56 14.86 -6.85
N ASP A 93 14.13 13.84 -7.53
CA ASP A 93 12.73 13.49 -7.81
C ASP A 93 12.12 12.55 -6.76
N ASP A 94 12.92 11.85 -5.94
CA ASP A 94 12.43 10.96 -4.89
C ASP A 94 11.36 11.60 -3.98
N PRO A 95 11.45 12.88 -3.57
CA PRO A 95 10.39 13.50 -2.78
C PRO A 95 9.04 13.58 -3.50
N ILE A 96 9.05 13.67 -4.84
CA ILE A 96 7.82 13.70 -5.64
C ILE A 96 7.24 12.28 -5.71
N GLY A 97 8.09 11.29 -5.94
CA GLY A 97 7.73 9.87 -5.88
C GLY A 97 7.12 9.50 -4.53
N PHE A 98 7.75 9.92 -3.42
CA PHE A 98 7.25 9.74 -2.07
C PHE A 98 5.81 10.25 -1.89
N LEU A 99 5.52 11.47 -2.35
CA LEU A 99 4.16 12.02 -2.33
C LEU A 99 3.20 11.19 -3.20
N GLY A 100 3.68 10.70 -4.33
CA GLY A 100 2.94 9.82 -5.23
C GLY A 100 2.47 8.54 -4.50
N TYR A 101 3.32 7.88 -3.74
CA TYR A 101 2.94 6.70 -2.94
C TYR A 101 1.89 7.02 -1.90
N VAL A 102 2.12 8.05 -1.08
CA VAL A 102 1.17 8.44 -0.03
C VAL A 102 -0.21 8.71 -0.61
N LEU A 103 -0.27 9.51 -1.69
CA LEU A 103 -1.53 9.90 -2.31
C LEU A 103 -2.17 8.76 -3.10
N GLY A 104 -1.38 7.95 -3.80
CA GLY A 104 -1.85 6.80 -4.57
C GLY A 104 -2.50 5.75 -3.69
N PHE A 105 -1.83 5.33 -2.61
CA PHE A 105 -2.40 4.36 -1.67
C PHE A 105 -3.60 4.95 -0.90
N THR A 106 -3.58 6.24 -0.59
CA THR A 106 -4.73 6.91 0.02
C THR A 106 -5.92 6.95 -0.96
N ALA A 107 -5.68 7.21 -2.24
CA ALA A 107 -6.72 7.22 -3.27
C ALA A 107 -7.36 5.84 -3.46
N PHE A 108 -6.58 4.75 -3.40
CA PHE A 108 -7.10 3.39 -3.40
C PHE A 108 -8.08 3.17 -2.24
N GLY A 109 -7.65 3.49 -1.00
CA GLY A 109 -8.48 3.32 0.17
C GLY A 109 -9.75 4.19 0.13
N TRP A 110 -9.61 5.45 -0.25
CA TRP A 110 -10.74 6.36 -0.43
C TRP A 110 -11.75 5.82 -1.45
N PHE A 111 -11.30 5.30 -2.58
CA PHE A 111 -12.17 4.72 -3.60
C PHE A 111 -12.98 3.54 -3.04
N LEU A 112 -12.34 2.64 -2.31
CA LEU A 112 -13.04 1.48 -1.73
C LEU A 112 -14.07 1.88 -0.66
N ASP A 113 -13.81 2.95 0.10
CA ASP A 113 -14.71 3.42 1.15
C ASP A 113 -15.88 4.28 0.62
N SER A 114 -15.58 5.17 -0.33
CA SER A 114 -16.50 6.25 -0.68
C SER A 114 -17.20 6.06 -2.03
N VAL A 115 -16.65 5.21 -2.90
CA VAL A 115 -17.14 5.05 -4.28
C VAL A 115 -17.64 3.64 -4.59
N ALA A 116 -16.99 2.62 -4.02
CA ALA A 116 -17.32 1.24 -4.32
C ALA A 116 -18.57 0.78 -3.58
N ASP A 117 -19.56 0.26 -4.30
CA ASP A 117 -20.77 -0.37 -3.70
C ASP A 117 -20.41 -1.61 -2.88
N ASP A 118 -19.49 -2.44 -3.38
CA ASP A 118 -18.87 -3.55 -2.65
C ASP A 118 -17.33 -3.40 -2.73
N PRO A 119 -16.71 -2.93 -1.66
CA PRO A 119 -15.25 -2.73 -1.63
C PRO A 119 -14.44 -4.02 -1.75
N ARG A 120 -15.09 -5.18 -1.74
CA ARG A 120 -14.45 -6.51 -1.82
C ARG A 120 -14.63 -7.18 -3.17
N ALA A 121 -15.52 -6.66 -3.98
CA ALA A 121 -15.71 -7.16 -5.32
C ALA A 121 -14.42 -7.05 -6.15
N PRO A 122 -14.06 -8.06 -6.95
CA PRO A 122 -12.87 -8.02 -7.79
C PRO A 122 -12.81 -6.77 -8.69
N LEU A 123 -13.95 -6.31 -9.18
CA LEU A 123 -14.04 -5.11 -10.01
C LEU A 123 -13.70 -3.84 -9.22
N SER A 124 -14.20 -3.71 -7.98
CA SER A 124 -13.90 -2.57 -7.10
C SER A 124 -12.42 -2.55 -6.71
N LEU A 125 -11.86 -3.71 -6.36
CA LEU A 125 -10.44 -3.83 -6.05
C LEU A 125 -9.58 -3.45 -7.26
N THR A 126 -9.97 -3.89 -8.46
CA THR A 126 -9.23 -3.56 -9.69
C THR A 126 -9.33 -2.07 -10.04
N ALA A 127 -10.53 -1.50 -9.99
CA ALA A 127 -10.73 -0.08 -10.28
C ALA A 127 -9.99 0.81 -9.27
N GLY A 128 -10.07 0.48 -7.99
CA GLY A 128 -9.34 1.18 -6.93
C GLY A 128 -7.82 1.07 -7.12
N ALA A 129 -7.31 -0.13 -7.41
CA ALA A 129 -5.88 -0.35 -7.63
C ALA A 129 -5.37 0.43 -8.86
N MET A 130 -6.14 0.48 -9.95
CA MET A 130 -5.81 1.30 -11.11
C MET A 130 -5.80 2.80 -10.77
N LEU A 131 -6.80 3.28 -10.00
CA LEU A 131 -6.83 4.68 -9.55
C LEU A 131 -5.62 5.02 -8.69
N GLY A 132 -5.30 4.18 -7.71
CA GLY A 132 -4.15 4.38 -6.82
C GLY A 132 -2.83 4.40 -7.59
N ALA A 133 -2.63 3.44 -8.49
CA ALA A 133 -1.44 3.38 -9.34
C ALA A 133 -1.37 4.56 -10.32
N PHE A 134 -2.50 4.98 -10.91
CA PHE A 134 -2.54 6.16 -11.77
C PHE A 134 -2.13 7.44 -11.03
N VAL A 135 -2.64 7.64 -9.81
CA VAL A 135 -2.27 8.80 -9.00
C VAL A 135 -0.77 8.79 -8.71
N GLN A 136 -0.22 7.65 -8.29
CA GLN A 136 1.21 7.51 -8.03
C GLN A 136 2.04 7.74 -9.30
N ALA A 137 1.71 7.08 -10.42
CA ALA A 137 2.40 7.22 -11.69
C ALA A 137 2.33 8.65 -12.27
N LEU A 138 1.27 9.42 -11.95
CA LEU A 138 1.17 10.81 -12.35
C LEU A 138 2.26 11.66 -11.68
N PHE A 139 2.56 11.43 -10.40
CA PHE A 139 3.64 12.12 -9.70
C PHE A 139 5.01 11.73 -10.27
N GLU A 140 5.27 10.46 -10.51
CA GLU A 140 6.50 10.00 -11.17
C GLU A 140 6.65 10.58 -12.59
N GLY A 141 5.58 10.56 -13.39
CA GLY A 141 5.61 11.15 -14.73
C GLY A 141 5.86 12.66 -14.74
N VAL A 142 5.40 13.39 -13.73
CA VAL A 142 5.73 14.81 -13.54
C VAL A 142 7.20 14.96 -13.15
N ALA A 143 7.70 14.16 -12.22
CA ALA A 143 9.11 14.14 -11.83
C ALA A 143 10.01 13.84 -13.03
N PHE A 144 9.66 12.82 -13.80
CA PHE A 144 10.33 12.46 -15.06
C PHE A 144 10.45 13.63 -16.03
N LEU A 145 9.37 14.41 -16.24
CA LEU A 145 9.39 15.59 -17.10
C LEU A 145 10.28 16.73 -16.59
N ILE A 146 10.38 16.87 -15.27
CA ILE A 146 11.13 17.98 -14.65
C ILE A 146 12.62 17.67 -14.60
N PHE A 147 12.99 16.43 -14.25
CA PHE A 147 14.37 16.07 -13.89
C PHE A 147 15.11 15.28 -14.97
N LYS A 148 14.40 14.54 -15.84
CA LYS A 148 15.07 13.76 -16.90
C LYS A 148 15.34 14.58 -18.14
N ALA A 149 16.60 14.88 -18.38
CA ALA A 149 17.03 15.69 -19.54
C ALA A 149 16.60 15.04 -20.87
N GLY A 150 15.87 15.81 -21.68
CA GLY A 150 15.40 15.34 -23.00
C GLY A 150 14.08 14.57 -22.98
N ALA A 151 13.46 14.38 -21.81
CA ALA A 151 12.14 13.75 -21.70
C ALA A 151 11.07 14.57 -22.43
N SER A 152 10.21 13.90 -23.19
CA SER A 152 9.07 14.52 -23.85
C SER A 152 7.76 14.21 -23.09
N SER A 153 6.71 15.02 -23.37
CA SER A 153 5.37 14.75 -22.82
C SER A 153 4.82 13.39 -23.27
N LEU A 154 5.26 12.88 -24.43
CA LEU A 154 4.87 11.54 -24.89
C LEU A 154 5.54 10.46 -24.06
N ASP A 155 6.83 10.60 -23.75
CA ASP A 155 7.56 9.65 -22.91
C ASP A 155 6.94 9.58 -21.51
N ALA A 156 6.63 10.73 -20.91
CA ALA A 156 5.93 10.77 -19.63
C ALA A 156 4.54 10.13 -19.69
N ALA A 157 3.78 10.35 -20.75
CA ALA A 157 2.47 9.72 -20.90
C ALA A 157 2.58 8.19 -21.05
N ILE A 158 3.61 7.70 -21.71
CA ILE A 158 3.89 6.25 -21.83
C ILE A 158 4.31 5.69 -20.47
N SER A 159 5.19 6.37 -19.74
CA SER A 159 5.58 5.99 -18.37
C SER A 159 4.36 5.91 -17.44
N ILE A 160 3.53 6.95 -17.39
CA ILE A 160 2.31 6.98 -16.59
C ILE A 160 1.37 5.81 -16.96
N ALA A 161 1.13 5.58 -18.24
CA ALA A 161 0.26 4.49 -18.70
C ALA A 161 0.85 3.11 -18.37
N GLY A 162 2.15 2.94 -18.57
CA GLY A 162 2.89 1.72 -18.27
C GLY A 162 2.87 1.39 -16.78
N ASN A 163 3.25 2.36 -15.92
CA ASN A 163 3.23 2.20 -14.47
C ASN A 163 1.81 1.99 -13.93
N THR A 164 0.81 2.67 -14.48
CA THR A 164 -0.60 2.39 -14.13
C THR A 164 -0.99 0.94 -14.46
N ALA A 165 -0.57 0.41 -15.59
CA ALA A 165 -0.88 -0.96 -15.97
C ALA A 165 -0.10 -1.99 -15.14
N THR A 166 1.20 -1.77 -14.93
CA THR A 166 2.05 -2.69 -14.15
C THR A 166 1.68 -2.68 -12.66
N HIS A 167 1.66 -1.52 -12.03
CA HIS A 167 1.39 -1.37 -10.60
C HIS A 167 -0.11 -1.50 -10.27
N GLY A 168 -1.01 -1.03 -11.15
CA GLY A 168 -2.44 -1.09 -10.92
C GLY A 168 -3.05 -2.45 -11.22
N VAL A 169 -2.66 -3.09 -12.32
CA VAL A 169 -3.26 -4.36 -12.76
C VAL A 169 -2.36 -5.54 -12.43
N VAL A 170 -1.14 -5.59 -13.00
CA VAL A 170 -0.30 -6.79 -12.98
C VAL A 170 0.22 -7.08 -11.57
N LEU A 171 0.81 -6.10 -10.90
CA LEU A 171 1.40 -6.22 -9.56
C LEU A 171 0.53 -5.60 -8.45
N GLY A 172 -0.65 -5.09 -8.79
CA GLY A 172 -1.65 -4.55 -7.87
C GLY A 172 -2.86 -5.47 -7.78
N ALA A 173 -3.80 -5.30 -8.72
CA ALA A 173 -5.12 -5.94 -8.67
C ALA A 173 -5.07 -7.47 -8.78
N VAL A 174 -4.29 -8.03 -9.72
CA VAL A 174 -4.27 -9.49 -9.94
C VAL A 174 -3.83 -10.25 -8.69
N PRO A 175 -2.67 -9.96 -8.07
CA PRO A 175 -2.30 -10.64 -6.82
C PRO A 175 -3.28 -10.33 -5.68
N LEU A 176 -3.76 -9.09 -5.57
CA LEU A 176 -4.70 -8.69 -4.52
C LEU A 176 -5.99 -9.51 -4.56
N VAL A 177 -6.63 -9.62 -5.73
CA VAL A 177 -7.89 -10.37 -5.91
C VAL A 177 -7.71 -11.86 -5.60
N ILE A 178 -6.53 -12.41 -5.90
CA ILE A 178 -6.23 -13.83 -5.61
C ILE A 178 -5.95 -14.03 -4.12
N ILE A 179 -5.14 -13.18 -3.49
CA ILE A 179 -4.62 -13.39 -2.15
C ILE A 179 -5.62 -12.97 -1.06
N LEU A 180 -6.37 -11.89 -1.26
CA LEU A 180 -7.27 -11.33 -0.25
C LEU A 180 -8.26 -12.34 0.33
N PRO A 181 -8.94 -13.20 -0.44
CA PRO A 181 -9.86 -14.20 0.10
C PRO A 181 -9.16 -15.18 1.06
N TYR A 182 -7.98 -15.66 0.70
CA TYR A 182 -7.20 -16.61 1.52
C TYR A 182 -6.75 -16.00 2.85
N VAL A 183 -6.26 -14.75 2.83
CA VAL A 183 -5.83 -14.07 4.05
C VAL A 183 -7.02 -13.86 4.99
N ARG A 184 -8.17 -13.47 4.46
CA ARG A 184 -9.39 -13.26 5.25
C ARG A 184 -9.93 -14.54 5.88
N GLU A 185 -9.98 -15.63 5.14
CA GLU A 185 -10.40 -16.93 5.66
C GLU A 185 -9.50 -17.35 6.84
N ARG A 186 -8.19 -17.22 6.68
CA ARG A 186 -7.22 -17.53 7.74
C ARG A 186 -7.37 -16.64 8.96
N THR A 187 -7.55 -15.35 8.76
CA THR A 187 -7.72 -14.40 9.87
C THR A 187 -9.05 -14.63 10.60
N GLY A 188 -10.13 -14.90 9.86
CA GLY A 188 -11.43 -15.21 10.45
C GLY A 188 -11.41 -16.48 11.30
N SER A 189 -10.75 -17.55 10.82
CA SER A 189 -10.63 -18.82 11.55
C SER A 189 -9.80 -18.70 12.83
N LEU A 190 -8.79 -17.82 12.86
CA LEU A 190 -8.00 -17.57 14.07
C LEU A 190 -8.84 -16.89 15.17
N VAL A 191 -9.65 -15.92 14.81
CA VAL A 191 -10.54 -15.20 15.75
C VAL A 191 -11.64 -16.14 16.31
N GLU A 192 -12.17 -17.04 15.50
CA GLU A 192 -13.19 -18.00 15.91
C GLU A 192 -12.62 -19.07 16.88
N ASN A 193 -11.45 -19.60 16.58
CA ASN A 193 -10.76 -20.55 17.45
C ASN A 193 -10.34 -19.95 18.80
N GLU A 194 -10.06 -18.65 18.85
CA GLU A 194 -9.72 -17.96 20.10
C GLU A 194 -10.97 -17.77 20.98
N LYS A 195 -12.13 -17.48 20.37
CA LYS A 195 -13.41 -17.40 21.09
C LYS A 195 -13.90 -18.72 21.66
N GLU A 196 -13.58 -19.86 21.03
CA GLU A 196 -13.92 -21.19 21.54
C GLU A 196 -13.03 -21.65 22.70
N ARG A 197 -11.87 -21.00 22.90
CA ARG A 197 -10.91 -21.35 23.96
C ARG A 197 -11.10 -20.54 25.26
N LEU A 198 -11.94 -19.49 25.23
CA LEU A 198 -12.27 -18.62 26.35
C LEU A 198 -13.64 -18.99 26.94
#